data_677648082138b8fcef69846ce73187b0
#
_entry.id   677648082138b8fcef69846ce73187b0
#
_cell.length_a   1.000
_cell.length_b   1.000
_cell.length_c   1.000
_cell.angle_alpha   90.00
_cell.angle_beta   90.00
_cell.angle_gamma   90.00
#
_symmetry.space_group_name_H-M   'P 1'
#
loop_
_entity.id
_entity.type
_entity.pdbx_description
1 polymer ?
#
loop_
_entity_poly.entity_id
_entity_poly.type
_entity_poly.pdbx_seq_one_letter_code
_entity_poly.pdbx_strand_id
1 'polypeptide(L)'
;VSQRGMVWLCGEHRVMCGDSTSPEDVRKLMDGKQAALLHADPPYGMGKECDGVANDNLYREKLDAFQMGWWQAFRPALQDNASAYIWGNAEDLWRLWYSGGLKDSERLTFRNEIIWAKGHGQGMSSDGFRSFAPETERSLFFMLGEQGFNNNADNYWDGWEPIRKYLFDERQKMGWDVPTMKAVAGHSDKSRDHWTSQSQWSFPTRDVYDKFRQAANGDAFKREYDDLKREYDDLKREFYATRAYFNNVHDNMTDVWRFDRVQGEERHGHATPKPVDMMTRVMNSSLPASGLCAEPFGGSGSTLIGAEQTGRICYSMELQEKYVDVIIKRWQQFTGKGATLENDGRTFNEIASLCP
;
A
#
# COMPACT_ATOMS: atom_id res chain seq x y z
N VAL A 1 -5.85 28.39 8.33
CA VAL A 1 -7.31 28.13 8.25
C VAL A 1 -7.67 26.95 9.16
N SER A 2 -6.98 25.83 8.99
CA SER A 2 -7.21 24.64 9.83
C SER A 2 -6.75 24.83 11.27
N GLN A 3 -7.43 24.18 12.22
CA GLN A 3 -7.11 24.18 13.64
C GLN A 3 -7.17 22.74 14.19
N ARG A 4 -6.50 22.54 15.32
CA ARG A 4 -6.52 21.24 16.03
C ARG A 4 -7.94 20.73 16.23
N GLY A 5 -8.16 19.46 15.91
CA GLY A 5 -9.45 18.79 16.01
C GLY A 5 -10.39 18.99 14.83
N MET A 6 -10.09 19.88 13.87
CA MET A 6 -10.90 20.02 12.65
C MET A 6 -10.70 18.82 11.71
N VAL A 7 -11.81 18.37 11.11
CA VAL A 7 -11.85 17.34 10.06
C VAL A 7 -12.42 17.97 8.79
N TRP A 8 -11.68 17.86 7.70
CA TRP A 8 -12.08 18.33 6.39
C TRP A 8 -12.49 17.16 5.50
N LEU A 9 -13.61 17.31 4.82
CA LEU A 9 -14.12 16.38 3.83
C LEU A 9 -13.63 16.79 2.44
N CYS A 10 -12.78 15.99 1.85
CA CYS A 10 -12.24 16.16 0.51
C CYS A 10 -12.86 15.10 -0.41
N GLY A 11 -14.12 15.31 -0.85
CA GLY A 11 -14.92 14.27 -1.48
C GLY A 11 -15.19 13.12 -0.50
N GLU A 12 -14.73 11.90 -0.83
CA GLU A 12 -14.81 10.74 0.06
C GLU A 12 -13.63 10.63 1.04
N HIS A 13 -12.58 11.45 0.84
CA HIS A 13 -11.42 11.49 1.73
C HIS A 13 -11.70 12.34 2.97
N ARG A 14 -10.92 12.10 4.02
CA ARG A 14 -10.94 12.90 5.26
C ARG A 14 -9.54 13.36 5.59
N VAL A 15 -9.41 14.62 5.99
CA VAL A 15 -8.14 15.20 6.44
C VAL A 15 -8.36 15.83 7.81
N MET A 16 -7.65 15.35 8.82
CA MET A 16 -7.77 15.84 10.19
C MET A 16 -6.51 16.54 10.66
N CYS A 17 -6.69 17.71 11.29
CA CYS A 17 -5.64 18.30 12.10
C CYS A 17 -5.62 17.62 13.46
N GLY A 18 -4.74 16.62 13.65
CA GLY A 18 -4.79 15.73 14.81
C GLY A 18 -3.42 15.20 15.22
N ASP A 19 -3.39 14.47 16.34
CA ASP A 19 -2.23 13.78 16.86
C ASP A 19 -2.36 12.27 16.62
N SER A 20 -1.46 11.71 15.83
CA SER A 20 -1.46 10.30 15.46
C SER A 20 -1.26 9.36 16.65
N THR A 21 -0.72 9.86 17.75
CA THR A 21 -0.57 9.10 19.01
C THR A 21 -1.83 9.12 19.89
N SER A 22 -2.85 9.94 19.53
CA SER A 22 -4.11 10.08 20.26
C SER A 22 -5.16 9.09 19.74
N PRO A 23 -5.57 8.08 20.52
CA PRO A 23 -6.65 7.17 20.11
C PRO A 23 -8.00 7.89 19.90
N GLU A 24 -8.22 9.05 20.53
CA GLU A 24 -9.41 9.86 20.36
C GLU A 24 -9.42 10.52 18.99
N ASP A 25 -8.30 11.17 18.59
CA ASP A 25 -8.15 11.79 17.28
C ASP A 25 -8.27 10.74 16.16
N VAL A 26 -7.65 9.57 16.33
CA VAL A 26 -7.77 8.46 15.38
C VAL A 26 -9.23 7.99 15.24
N ARG A 27 -9.94 7.79 16.34
CA ARG A 27 -11.37 7.42 16.27
C ARG A 27 -12.22 8.47 15.57
N LYS A 28 -11.93 9.76 15.80
CA LYS A 28 -12.61 10.86 15.12
C LYS A 28 -12.31 10.89 13.62
N LEU A 29 -11.04 10.74 13.22
CA LEU A 29 -10.64 10.67 11.81
C LEU A 29 -11.34 9.51 11.11
N MET A 30 -11.30 8.33 11.72
CA MET A 30 -11.76 7.08 11.08
C MET A 30 -13.29 6.93 11.03
N ASP A 31 -14.03 7.65 11.86
CA ASP A 31 -15.50 7.69 11.84
C ASP A 31 -16.13 6.29 11.82
N GLY A 32 -15.65 5.39 12.65
CA GLY A 32 -16.12 4.00 12.76
C GLY A 32 -15.70 3.08 11.60
N LYS A 33 -14.94 3.56 10.62
CA LYS A 33 -14.44 2.74 9.50
C LYS A 33 -13.10 2.11 9.85
N GLN A 34 -12.81 0.98 9.19
CA GLN A 34 -11.51 0.31 9.27
C GLN A 34 -10.80 0.35 7.92
N ALA A 35 -9.50 0.67 7.94
CA ALA A 35 -8.67 0.74 6.76
C ALA A 35 -8.08 -0.63 6.40
N ALA A 36 -8.05 -0.95 5.11
CA ALA A 36 -7.38 -2.12 4.56
C ALA A 36 -5.89 -1.88 4.28
N LEU A 37 -5.46 -0.61 4.33
CA LEU A 37 -4.07 -0.20 4.13
C LEU A 37 -3.70 0.89 5.14
N LEU A 38 -2.53 0.74 5.77
CA LEU A 38 -1.84 1.80 6.50
C LEU A 38 -0.61 2.22 5.71
N HIS A 39 -0.47 3.51 5.43
CA HIS A 39 0.75 4.09 4.87
C HIS A 39 1.27 5.15 5.84
N ALA A 40 2.40 4.88 6.48
CA ALA A 40 2.97 5.75 7.49
C ALA A 40 4.37 6.24 7.10
N ASP A 41 4.55 7.56 7.03
CA ASP A 41 5.83 8.24 6.82
C ASP A 41 6.14 9.12 8.05
N PRO A 42 6.44 8.49 9.22
CA PRO A 42 6.64 9.20 10.47
C PRO A 42 7.95 10.00 10.46
N PRO A 43 8.17 10.92 11.42
CA PRO A 43 9.50 11.52 11.65
C PRO A 43 10.57 10.45 11.89
N TYR A 44 11.76 10.66 11.31
CA TYR A 44 12.88 9.69 11.34
C TYR A 44 13.95 10.00 12.41
N GLY A 45 13.78 11.07 13.19
CA GLY A 45 14.81 11.53 14.12
C GLY A 45 16.02 12.18 13.43
N MET A 46 15.79 12.85 12.31
CA MET A 46 16.83 13.51 11.49
C MET A 46 17.14 14.94 11.91
N GLY A 47 16.52 15.43 12.99
CA GLY A 47 16.71 16.80 13.48
C GLY A 47 16.05 17.87 12.62
N LYS A 48 14.96 17.55 11.90
CA LYS A 48 14.26 18.43 10.96
C LYS A 48 13.14 19.28 11.58
N GLU A 49 13.08 19.40 12.89
CA GLU A 49 12.06 20.24 13.54
C GLU A 49 12.16 21.71 13.11
N CYS A 50 13.37 22.23 12.90
CA CYS A 50 13.57 23.57 12.36
C CYS A 50 13.03 23.73 10.92
N ASP A 51 12.96 22.65 10.16
CA ASP A 51 12.38 22.60 8.81
C ASP A 51 10.87 22.32 8.85
N GLY A 52 10.29 22.21 10.06
CA GLY A 52 8.86 22.04 10.28
C GLY A 52 8.38 20.59 10.30
N VAL A 53 9.25 19.62 10.59
CA VAL A 53 8.87 18.23 10.84
C VAL A 53 8.77 18.01 12.35
N ALA A 54 7.55 18.00 12.88
CA ALA A 54 7.33 17.81 14.32
C ALA A 54 7.85 16.45 14.79
N ASN A 55 8.42 16.40 16.02
CA ASN A 55 8.98 15.20 16.66
C ASN A 55 10.21 14.60 15.95
N ASP A 56 10.84 15.29 15.00
CA ASP A 56 12.01 14.77 14.27
C ASP A 56 13.34 14.91 15.03
N ASN A 57 13.31 15.42 16.26
CA ASN A 57 14.45 15.44 17.19
C ASN A 57 14.44 14.24 18.15
N LEU A 58 13.47 13.33 18.04
CA LEU A 58 13.44 12.12 18.84
C LEU A 58 14.53 11.15 18.39
N TYR A 59 15.12 10.43 19.36
CA TYR A 59 16.23 9.52 19.08
C TYR A 59 16.11 8.23 19.91
N ARG A 60 16.46 7.09 19.29
CA ARG A 60 16.49 5.75 19.90
C ARG A 60 15.17 5.40 20.62
N GLU A 61 15.21 5.07 21.90
CA GLU A 61 14.07 4.58 22.68
C GLU A 61 12.90 5.58 22.70
N LYS A 62 13.18 6.88 22.64
CA LYS A 62 12.12 7.91 22.54
C LYS A 62 11.46 7.89 21.17
N LEU A 63 12.24 7.67 20.12
CA LEU A 63 11.69 7.49 18.77
C LEU A 63 10.86 6.19 18.69
N ASP A 64 11.37 5.09 19.23
CA ASP A 64 10.64 3.81 19.27
C ASP A 64 9.34 3.94 20.06
N ALA A 65 9.35 4.62 21.21
CA ALA A 65 8.14 4.86 21.98
C ALA A 65 7.10 5.69 21.22
N PHE A 66 7.54 6.71 20.47
CA PHE A 66 6.69 7.50 19.60
C PHE A 66 6.12 6.64 18.46
N GLN A 67 6.95 5.85 17.81
CA GLN A 67 6.55 4.94 16.74
C GLN A 67 5.49 3.93 17.22
N MET A 68 5.71 3.33 18.39
CA MET A 68 4.72 2.42 18.98
C MET A 68 3.45 3.14 19.44
N GLY A 69 3.54 4.40 19.86
CA GLY A 69 2.40 5.21 20.28
C GLY A 69 1.37 5.38 19.16
N TRP A 70 1.81 5.86 17.98
CA TRP A 70 0.91 6.01 16.85
C TRP A 70 0.48 4.66 16.26
N TRP A 71 1.37 3.64 16.25
CA TRP A 71 0.99 2.30 15.81
C TRP A 71 -0.16 1.74 16.66
N GLN A 72 -0.06 1.80 17.99
CA GLN A 72 -1.07 1.33 18.90
C GLN A 72 -2.39 2.10 18.77
N ALA A 73 -2.32 3.41 18.50
CA ALA A 73 -3.51 4.23 18.26
C ALA A 73 -4.24 3.84 16.97
N PHE A 74 -3.51 3.58 15.86
CA PHE A 74 -4.10 3.24 14.57
C PHE A 74 -4.43 1.75 14.43
N ARG A 75 -3.77 0.83 15.15
CA ARG A 75 -3.99 -0.61 15.00
C ARG A 75 -5.46 -1.04 15.10
N PRO A 76 -6.27 -0.54 16.07
CA PRO A 76 -7.71 -0.86 16.15
C PRO A 76 -8.53 -0.35 14.97
N ALA A 77 -8.03 0.63 14.23
CA ALA A 77 -8.68 1.22 13.06
C ALA A 77 -8.29 0.49 11.75
N LEU A 78 -7.50 -0.57 11.83
CA LEU A 78 -7.14 -1.41 10.69
C LEU A 78 -7.99 -2.68 10.66
N GLN A 79 -8.30 -3.14 9.45
CA GLN A 79 -8.90 -4.46 9.24
C GLN A 79 -7.92 -5.56 9.70
N ASP A 80 -8.47 -6.72 10.07
CA ASP A 80 -7.64 -7.87 10.51
C ASP A 80 -6.75 -8.44 9.40
N ASN A 81 -7.01 -8.08 8.16
CA ASN A 81 -6.25 -8.45 6.96
C ASN A 81 -5.67 -7.23 6.22
N ALA A 82 -5.36 -6.15 6.93
CA ALA A 82 -4.77 -4.95 6.33
C ALA A 82 -3.31 -5.14 5.95
N SER A 83 -2.84 -4.31 5.02
CA SER A 83 -1.43 -4.09 4.71
C SER A 83 -0.89 -2.85 5.42
N ALA A 84 0.41 -2.83 5.73
CA ALA A 84 1.07 -1.66 6.33
C ALA A 84 2.43 -1.39 5.70
N TYR A 85 2.69 -0.12 5.35
CA TYR A 85 3.99 0.40 4.93
C TYR A 85 4.46 1.42 5.95
N ILE A 86 5.64 1.19 6.52
CA ILE A 86 6.25 2.08 7.53
C ILE A 86 7.60 2.54 7.01
N TRP A 87 7.71 3.83 6.70
CA TRP A 87 8.95 4.45 6.22
C TRP A 87 9.88 4.86 7.35
N GLY A 88 11.17 4.89 7.08
CA GLY A 88 12.18 5.32 8.06
C GLY A 88 13.60 5.10 7.60
N ASN A 89 14.55 5.38 8.51
CA ASN A 89 15.95 5.00 8.36
C ASN A 89 16.13 3.51 8.63
N ALA A 90 17.12 2.90 8.00
CA ALA A 90 17.37 1.46 8.12
C ALA A 90 17.57 1.01 9.58
N GLU A 91 18.46 1.69 10.32
CA GLU A 91 18.75 1.34 11.72
C GLU A 91 17.52 1.45 12.60
N ASP A 92 16.76 2.54 12.47
CA ASP A 92 15.57 2.81 13.29
C ASP A 92 14.43 1.84 12.99
N LEU A 93 14.19 1.52 11.71
CA LEU A 93 13.17 0.56 11.30
C LEU A 93 13.45 -0.85 11.83
N TRP A 94 14.70 -1.33 11.70
CA TRP A 94 15.08 -2.65 12.20
C TRP A 94 15.14 -2.70 13.72
N ARG A 95 15.52 -1.62 14.39
CA ARG A 95 15.44 -1.52 15.85
C ARG A 95 13.98 -1.55 16.31
N LEU A 96 13.11 -0.77 15.69
CA LEU A 96 11.65 -0.79 15.98
C LEU A 96 11.07 -2.20 15.82
N TRP A 97 11.45 -2.89 14.76
CA TRP A 97 10.99 -4.26 14.49
C TRP A 97 11.49 -5.25 15.52
N TYR A 98 12.79 -5.30 15.79
CA TYR A 98 13.38 -6.34 16.65
C TYR A 98 13.37 -6.02 18.15
N SER A 99 13.41 -4.77 18.53
CA SER A 99 13.57 -4.36 19.93
C SER A 99 12.52 -3.36 20.41
N GLY A 100 11.92 -2.62 19.50
CA GLY A 100 10.94 -1.57 19.81
C GLY A 100 9.51 -2.08 20.04
N GLY A 101 9.26 -3.39 19.85
CA GLY A 101 7.97 -4.02 20.13
C GLY A 101 7.07 -4.23 18.90
N LEU A 102 7.46 -3.75 17.72
CA LEU A 102 6.59 -3.88 16.53
C LEU A 102 6.41 -5.34 16.11
N LYS A 103 7.45 -6.17 16.21
CA LYS A 103 7.42 -7.61 15.90
C LYS A 103 6.45 -8.39 16.79
N ASP A 104 6.28 -7.94 18.02
CA ASP A 104 5.40 -8.58 19.00
C ASP A 104 3.92 -8.17 18.81
N SER A 105 3.66 -7.28 17.85
CA SER A 105 2.31 -6.91 17.46
C SER A 105 1.58 -8.09 16.85
N GLU A 106 0.36 -8.35 17.33
CA GLU A 106 -0.43 -9.51 16.93
C GLU A 106 -0.66 -9.56 15.41
N ARG A 107 -0.40 -10.71 14.80
CA ARG A 107 -0.66 -11.04 13.38
C ARG A 107 0.07 -10.16 12.37
N LEU A 108 1.11 -9.44 12.77
CA LEU A 108 1.91 -8.64 11.85
C LEU A 108 3.00 -9.50 11.21
N THR A 109 2.90 -9.75 9.92
CA THR A 109 3.88 -10.53 9.15
C THR A 109 4.73 -9.62 8.28
N PHE A 110 6.04 -9.61 8.49
CA PHE A 110 7.00 -8.93 7.61
C PHE A 110 7.00 -9.58 6.22
N ARG A 111 6.88 -8.77 5.17
CA ARG A 111 6.88 -9.24 3.78
C ARG A 111 8.13 -8.84 3.03
N ASN A 112 8.44 -7.54 2.99
CA ASN A 112 9.59 -7.00 2.26
C ASN A 112 10.17 -5.77 2.97
N GLU A 113 11.46 -5.56 2.84
CA GLU A 113 12.07 -4.25 2.90
C GLU A 113 11.97 -3.63 1.50
N ILE A 114 11.30 -2.49 1.40
CA ILE A 114 11.21 -1.71 0.16
C ILE A 114 12.30 -0.67 0.17
N ILE A 115 13.07 -0.59 -0.90
CA ILE A 115 14.16 0.39 -1.05
C ILE A 115 13.77 1.40 -2.12
N TRP A 116 13.51 2.63 -1.72
CA TRP A 116 13.36 3.73 -2.65
C TRP A 116 14.73 4.26 -3.08
N ALA A 117 15.13 3.99 -4.32
CA ALA A 117 16.32 4.56 -4.95
C ALA A 117 15.96 5.89 -5.61
N LYS A 118 16.58 6.99 -5.12
CA LYS A 118 16.21 8.38 -5.44
C LYS A 118 16.90 8.92 -6.71
N GLY A 119 17.59 8.07 -7.47
CA GLY A 119 18.22 8.40 -8.74
C GLY A 119 19.59 9.07 -8.64
N HIS A 120 19.81 9.99 -7.72
CA HIS A 120 21.11 10.65 -7.52
C HIS A 120 21.37 10.86 -6.03
N GLY A 121 22.44 10.23 -5.52
CA GLY A 121 22.97 10.51 -4.20
C GLY A 121 23.48 11.95 -4.11
N GLN A 122 23.21 12.64 -3.01
CA GLN A 122 23.93 13.86 -2.71
C GLN A 122 25.36 13.46 -2.35
N GLY A 123 26.28 13.66 -3.27
CA GLY A 123 27.71 13.51 -2.98
C GLY A 123 28.06 14.43 -1.82
N MET A 124 28.50 13.84 -0.72
CA MET A 124 29.06 14.59 0.41
C MET A 124 30.56 14.39 0.35
N SER A 125 31.29 15.45 0.09
CA SER A 125 32.76 15.44 0.12
C SER A 125 33.25 16.19 1.36
N SER A 126 33.77 15.46 2.32
CA SER A 126 34.44 16.00 3.48
C SER A 126 35.46 14.98 3.96
N ASP A 127 36.67 15.43 4.28
CA ASP A 127 37.75 14.57 4.82
C ASP A 127 37.35 13.88 6.14
N GLY A 128 36.36 14.42 6.86
CA GLY A 128 35.77 13.83 8.07
C GLY A 128 34.73 12.79 7.85
N PHE A 129 34.27 12.61 6.63
CA PHE A 129 33.13 11.71 6.32
C PHE A 129 33.57 10.23 6.38
N ARG A 130 32.89 9.42 7.16
CA ARG A 130 33.21 8.00 7.39
C ARG A 130 32.09 7.06 6.94
N SER A 131 31.16 7.52 6.08
CA SER A 131 30.04 6.75 5.53
C SER A 131 29.78 7.10 4.08
N PHE A 132 29.07 6.21 3.38
CA PHE A 132 28.58 6.51 2.03
C PHE A 132 27.42 7.51 2.10
N ALA A 133 27.30 8.39 1.09
CA ALA A 133 26.19 9.31 0.96
C ALA A 133 24.86 8.54 0.80
N PRO A 134 23.79 8.87 1.56
CA PRO A 134 22.53 8.15 1.47
C PRO A 134 21.81 8.49 0.16
N GLU A 135 21.63 7.49 -0.70
CA GLU A 135 20.88 7.58 -1.95
C GLU A 135 19.48 6.97 -1.84
N THR A 136 19.22 6.25 -0.75
CA THR A 136 18.00 5.47 -0.59
C THR A 136 17.22 5.90 0.66
N GLU A 137 15.90 5.66 0.61
CA GLU A 137 15.03 5.55 1.79
C GLU A 137 14.42 4.16 1.83
N ARG A 138 13.90 3.78 2.99
CA ARG A 138 13.38 2.43 3.19
C ARG A 138 11.98 2.45 3.78
N SER A 139 11.20 1.43 3.40
CA SER A 139 9.96 1.09 4.07
C SER A 139 9.95 -0.38 4.42
N LEU A 140 9.46 -0.73 5.61
CA LEU A 140 9.10 -2.10 5.91
C LEU A 140 7.64 -2.31 5.51
N PHE A 141 7.42 -3.35 4.71
CA PHE A 141 6.10 -3.76 4.25
C PHE A 141 5.63 -4.96 5.05
N PHE A 142 4.45 -4.83 5.63
CA PHE A 142 3.82 -5.84 6.48
C PHE A 142 2.41 -6.17 5.98
N MET A 143 1.96 -7.35 6.36
CA MET A 143 0.57 -7.78 6.20
C MET A 143 0.05 -8.32 7.53
N LEU A 144 -1.20 -8.02 7.81
CA LEU A 144 -2.00 -8.57 8.92
C LEU A 144 -2.79 -9.80 8.44
N GLY A 145 -3.28 -10.61 9.36
CA GLY A 145 -4.11 -11.78 9.07
C GLY A 145 -3.30 -13.01 8.65
N GLU A 146 -3.98 -13.96 8.02
CA GLU A 146 -3.38 -15.19 7.53
C GLU A 146 -2.56 -14.91 6.27
N GLN A 147 -1.28 -15.17 6.31
CA GLN A 147 -0.42 -15.03 5.13
C GLN A 147 -0.01 -16.38 4.50
N GLY A 148 -0.04 -17.44 5.26
CA GLY A 148 0.04 -18.84 4.81
C GLY A 148 1.38 -19.29 4.22
N PHE A 149 2.29 -18.38 3.85
CA PHE A 149 3.47 -18.74 3.07
C PHE A 149 4.74 -18.12 3.64
N ASN A 150 5.66 -18.97 4.06
CA ASN A 150 6.98 -18.56 4.52
C ASN A 150 8.02 -18.49 3.39
N ASN A 151 7.73 -19.10 2.22
CA ASN A 151 8.58 -19.09 1.04
C ASN A 151 7.76 -19.24 -0.25
N ASN A 152 8.39 -19.01 -1.40
CA ASN A 152 7.73 -19.11 -2.71
C ASN A 152 7.35 -20.54 -3.11
N ALA A 153 7.88 -21.57 -2.44
CA ALA A 153 7.58 -22.98 -2.75
C ALA A 153 6.22 -23.41 -2.16
N ASP A 154 5.81 -22.80 -1.03
CA ASP A 154 4.55 -23.12 -0.34
C ASP A 154 3.41 -22.16 -0.75
N ASN A 155 3.47 -21.67 -1.96
CA ASN A 155 2.63 -20.62 -2.49
C ASN A 155 1.32 -21.14 -3.10
N TYR A 156 0.68 -22.12 -2.43
CA TYR A 156 -0.56 -22.71 -2.90
C TYR A 156 -1.61 -22.73 -1.78
N TRP A 157 -2.82 -22.26 -2.09
CA TRP A 157 -3.96 -22.34 -1.20
C TRP A 157 -4.86 -23.51 -1.65
N ASP A 158 -5.14 -24.44 -0.76
CA ASP A 158 -5.94 -25.64 -1.06
C ASP A 158 -7.34 -25.33 -1.60
N GLY A 159 -7.86 -24.15 -1.31
CA GLY A 159 -9.12 -23.68 -1.89
C GLY A 159 -9.12 -23.59 -3.43
N TRP A 160 -7.95 -23.49 -4.08
CA TRP A 160 -7.87 -23.52 -5.55
C TRP A 160 -8.00 -24.93 -6.14
N GLU A 161 -7.95 -25.98 -5.32
CA GLU A 161 -7.87 -27.37 -5.77
C GLU A 161 -9.03 -27.79 -6.69
N PRO A 162 -10.30 -27.38 -6.49
CA PRO A 162 -11.38 -27.76 -7.39
C PRO A 162 -11.12 -27.36 -8.84
N ILE A 163 -10.65 -26.14 -9.07
CA ILE A 163 -10.38 -25.63 -10.43
C ILE A 163 -9.05 -26.21 -10.96
N ARG A 164 -7.98 -26.18 -10.14
CA ARG A 164 -6.68 -26.74 -10.54
C ARG A 164 -6.80 -28.21 -10.94
N LYS A 165 -7.50 -29.01 -10.11
CA LYS A 165 -7.70 -30.43 -10.37
C LYS A 165 -8.51 -30.65 -11.64
N TYR A 166 -9.56 -29.87 -11.87
CA TYR A 166 -10.29 -29.93 -13.12
C TYR A 166 -9.36 -29.69 -14.32
N LEU A 167 -8.57 -28.62 -14.33
CA LEU A 167 -7.64 -28.33 -15.42
C LEU A 167 -6.57 -29.43 -15.58
N PHE A 168 -6.10 -30.00 -14.47
CA PHE A 168 -5.16 -31.12 -14.48
C PHE A 168 -5.78 -32.37 -15.11
N ASP A 169 -6.99 -32.75 -14.69
CA ASP A 169 -7.70 -33.94 -15.18
C ASP A 169 -8.01 -33.80 -16.69
N GLU A 170 -8.45 -32.60 -17.14
CA GLU A 170 -8.70 -32.34 -18.56
C GLU A 170 -7.41 -32.43 -19.40
N ARG A 171 -6.29 -31.92 -18.89
CA ARG A 171 -4.98 -32.10 -19.52
C ARG A 171 -4.59 -33.57 -19.64
N GLN A 172 -4.81 -34.35 -18.57
CA GLN A 172 -4.50 -35.79 -18.56
C GLN A 172 -5.35 -36.57 -19.60
N LYS A 173 -6.62 -36.25 -19.75
CA LYS A 173 -7.50 -36.83 -20.78
C LYS A 173 -6.94 -36.67 -22.20
N MET A 174 -6.31 -35.50 -22.43
CA MET A 174 -5.67 -35.23 -23.73
C MET A 174 -4.29 -35.86 -23.88
N GLY A 175 -3.73 -36.46 -22.84
CA GLY A 175 -2.36 -36.95 -22.83
C GLY A 175 -1.29 -35.88 -22.97
N TRP A 176 -1.65 -34.60 -22.67
CA TRP A 176 -0.70 -33.50 -22.76
C TRP A 176 0.23 -33.47 -21.55
N ASP A 177 1.52 -33.31 -21.83
CA ASP A 177 2.46 -32.86 -20.79
C ASP A 177 2.39 -31.34 -20.60
N VAL A 178 3.15 -30.81 -19.65
CA VAL A 178 3.16 -29.36 -19.37
C VAL A 178 3.69 -28.55 -20.57
N PRO A 179 4.80 -28.93 -21.21
CA PRO A 179 5.29 -28.27 -22.43
C PRO A 179 4.24 -28.22 -23.55
N THR A 180 3.57 -29.32 -23.83
CA THR A 180 2.51 -29.40 -24.85
C THR A 180 1.37 -28.46 -24.53
N MET A 181 0.91 -28.42 -23.27
CA MET A 181 -0.15 -27.51 -22.84
C MET A 181 0.25 -26.04 -23.02
N LYS A 182 1.50 -25.68 -22.71
CA LYS A 182 2.04 -24.34 -22.95
C LYS A 182 2.11 -23.98 -24.43
N ALA A 183 2.55 -24.94 -25.27
CA ALA A 183 2.59 -24.74 -26.72
C ALA A 183 1.19 -24.53 -27.32
N VAL A 184 0.17 -25.26 -26.86
CA VAL A 184 -1.24 -25.05 -27.23
C VAL A 184 -1.71 -23.64 -26.86
N ALA A 185 -1.30 -23.12 -25.71
CA ALA A 185 -1.60 -21.75 -25.30
C ALA A 185 -0.86 -20.68 -26.15
N GLY A 186 0.14 -21.07 -26.93
CA GLY A 186 1.03 -20.17 -27.65
C GLY A 186 2.15 -19.58 -26.78
N HIS A 187 2.50 -20.27 -25.67
CA HIS A 187 3.52 -19.88 -24.72
C HIS A 187 4.77 -20.73 -24.87
N SER A 188 5.93 -20.18 -24.51
CA SER A 188 7.18 -20.95 -24.49
C SER A 188 7.27 -21.85 -23.26
N ASP A 189 8.08 -22.90 -23.33
CA ASP A 189 8.35 -23.81 -22.19
C ASP A 189 8.89 -23.07 -20.96
N LYS A 190 9.56 -21.94 -21.17
CA LYS A 190 10.12 -21.09 -20.12
C LYS A 190 9.11 -20.11 -19.51
N SER A 191 7.86 -20.08 -20.02
CA SER A 191 6.83 -19.21 -19.45
C SER A 191 6.53 -19.62 -18.00
N ARG A 192 6.17 -18.63 -17.19
CA ARG A 192 5.83 -18.84 -15.77
C ARG A 192 4.37 -19.27 -15.54
N ASP A 193 3.72 -19.77 -16.59
CA ASP A 193 2.32 -20.20 -16.48
C ASP A 193 2.20 -21.60 -15.90
N HIS A 194 1.49 -21.70 -14.79
CA HIS A 194 1.33 -22.92 -14.00
C HIS A 194 -0.14 -23.23 -13.75
N TRP A 195 -0.89 -23.59 -14.81
CA TRP A 195 -2.35 -23.80 -14.70
C TRP A 195 -2.74 -25.12 -14.02
N THR A 196 -1.84 -26.11 -13.97
CA THR A 196 -2.14 -27.45 -13.46
C THR A 196 -1.24 -27.93 -12.33
N SER A 197 -0.13 -27.25 -12.03
CA SER A 197 0.74 -27.53 -10.90
C SER A 197 0.30 -26.72 -9.67
N GLN A 198 0.56 -27.23 -8.47
CA GLN A 198 0.30 -26.48 -7.24
C GLN A 198 1.27 -25.31 -7.08
N SER A 199 2.58 -25.55 -7.34
CA SER A 199 3.57 -24.48 -7.28
C SER A 199 3.25 -23.39 -8.30
N GLN A 200 3.18 -22.13 -7.83
CA GLN A 200 2.93 -20.93 -8.63
C GLN A 200 1.65 -20.99 -9.47
N TRP A 201 0.62 -21.70 -8.99
CA TRP A 201 -0.63 -21.86 -9.73
C TRP A 201 -1.23 -20.51 -10.14
N SER A 202 -1.74 -20.46 -11.37
CA SER A 202 -2.45 -19.32 -11.91
C SER A 202 -3.70 -19.76 -12.68
N PHE A 203 -4.77 -18.99 -12.59
CA PHE A 203 -5.98 -19.21 -13.39
C PHE A 203 -5.71 -18.77 -14.84
N PRO A 204 -6.09 -19.59 -15.87
CA PRO A 204 -5.86 -19.23 -17.27
C PRO A 204 -6.70 -18.03 -17.69
N THR A 205 -6.17 -17.21 -18.60
CA THR A 205 -6.97 -16.18 -19.27
C THR A 205 -8.00 -16.81 -20.20
N ARG A 206 -9.04 -16.05 -20.59
CA ARG A 206 -10.04 -16.52 -21.55
C ARG A 206 -9.41 -17.02 -22.84
N ASP A 207 -8.49 -16.22 -23.43
CA ASP A 207 -7.80 -16.59 -24.67
C ASP A 207 -7.06 -17.93 -24.55
N VAL A 208 -6.36 -18.13 -23.43
CA VAL A 208 -5.64 -19.39 -23.16
C VAL A 208 -6.60 -20.58 -23.01
N TYR A 209 -7.69 -20.40 -22.25
CA TYR A 209 -8.67 -21.47 -22.06
C TYR A 209 -9.42 -21.82 -23.34
N ASP A 210 -9.76 -20.84 -24.17
CA ASP A 210 -10.41 -21.06 -25.47
C ASP A 210 -9.48 -21.80 -26.44
N LYS A 211 -8.18 -21.55 -26.40
CA LYS A 211 -7.19 -22.35 -27.16
C LYS A 211 -7.14 -23.82 -26.68
N PHE A 212 -7.24 -24.05 -25.36
CA PHE A 212 -7.34 -25.44 -24.85
C PHE A 212 -8.61 -26.15 -25.37
N ARG A 213 -9.77 -25.49 -25.32
CA ARG A 213 -11.02 -26.03 -25.85
C ARG A 213 -10.94 -26.34 -27.34
N GLN A 214 -10.38 -25.40 -28.11
CA GLN A 214 -10.24 -25.57 -29.56
C GLN A 214 -9.31 -26.76 -29.88
N ALA A 215 -8.17 -26.89 -29.24
CA ALA A 215 -7.23 -27.98 -29.46
C ALA A 215 -7.79 -29.33 -28.99
N ALA A 216 -8.62 -29.34 -27.95
CA ALA A 216 -9.27 -30.56 -27.46
C ALA A 216 -10.43 -31.04 -28.33
N ASN A 217 -10.92 -30.21 -29.25
CA ASN A 217 -11.97 -30.55 -30.24
C ASN A 217 -13.20 -31.26 -29.63
N GLY A 218 -13.61 -30.88 -28.42
CA GLY A 218 -14.75 -31.43 -27.70
C GLY A 218 -14.46 -32.64 -26.80
N ASP A 219 -13.27 -33.21 -26.81
CA ASP A 219 -12.91 -34.38 -25.99
C ASP A 219 -12.62 -34.00 -24.53
N ALA A 220 -12.14 -32.75 -24.28
CA ALA A 220 -11.83 -32.23 -22.96
C ALA A 220 -12.21 -30.73 -22.84
N PHE A 221 -11.98 -30.14 -21.68
CA PHE A 221 -12.22 -28.72 -21.37
C PHE A 221 -13.68 -28.28 -21.66
N LYS A 222 -14.64 -29.12 -21.22
CA LYS A 222 -16.07 -28.94 -21.57
C LYS A 222 -16.78 -27.84 -20.77
N ARG A 223 -16.25 -27.44 -19.61
CA ARG A 223 -16.86 -26.36 -18.82
C ARG A 223 -16.73 -25.03 -19.56
N GLU A 224 -17.75 -24.19 -19.42
CA GLU A 224 -17.67 -22.82 -19.96
C GLU A 224 -16.70 -21.99 -19.13
N TYR A 225 -15.94 -21.10 -19.81
CA TYR A 225 -14.98 -20.23 -19.15
C TYR A 225 -15.64 -19.35 -18.10
N ASP A 226 -16.83 -18.80 -18.39
CA ASP A 226 -17.52 -17.90 -17.48
C ASP A 226 -17.97 -18.59 -16.18
N ASP A 227 -18.28 -19.87 -16.23
CA ASP A 227 -18.61 -20.64 -15.03
C ASP A 227 -17.37 -20.90 -14.19
N LEU A 228 -16.24 -21.28 -14.81
CA LEU A 228 -14.96 -21.43 -14.13
C LEU A 228 -14.47 -20.10 -13.54
N LYS A 229 -14.65 -19.01 -14.28
CA LYS A 229 -14.25 -17.68 -13.84
C LYS A 229 -15.08 -17.21 -12.64
N ARG A 230 -16.37 -17.49 -12.62
CA ARG A 230 -17.24 -17.17 -11.50
C ARG A 230 -16.82 -17.95 -10.25
N GLU A 231 -16.60 -19.26 -10.38
CA GLU A 231 -16.07 -20.08 -9.28
C GLU A 231 -14.73 -19.57 -8.77
N TYR A 232 -13.80 -19.23 -9.68
CA TYR A 232 -12.52 -18.63 -9.31
C TYR A 232 -12.68 -17.31 -8.57
N ASP A 233 -13.59 -16.44 -9.00
CA ASP A 233 -13.82 -15.14 -8.35
C ASP A 233 -14.44 -15.31 -6.96
N ASP A 234 -15.30 -16.32 -6.76
CA ASP A 234 -15.85 -16.68 -5.46
C ASP A 234 -14.74 -17.16 -4.51
N LEU A 235 -13.93 -18.12 -4.94
CA LEU A 235 -12.77 -18.61 -4.20
C LEU A 235 -11.75 -17.50 -3.92
N LYS A 236 -11.56 -16.57 -4.85
CA LYS A 236 -10.69 -15.41 -4.66
C LYS A 236 -11.21 -14.47 -3.58
N ARG A 237 -12.52 -14.28 -3.47
CA ARG A 237 -13.13 -13.52 -2.36
C ARG A 237 -12.89 -14.22 -1.02
N GLU A 238 -13.07 -15.54 -0.95
CA GLU A 238 -12.77 -16.31 0.26
C GLU A 238 -11.30 -16.22 0.65
N PHE A 239 -10.38 -16.32 -0.32
CA PHE A 239 -8.94 -16.17 -0.10
C PHE A 239 -8.60 -14.82 0.54
N TYR A 240 -9.18 -13.72 0.04
CA TYR A 240 -8.92 -12.38 0.58
C TYR A 240 -9.78 -12.02 1.81
N ALA A 241 -10.74 -12.85 2.21
CA ALA A 241 -11.51 -12.60 3.44
C ALA A 241 -10.63 -12.64 4.70
N THR A 242 -9.56 -13.43 4.69
CA THR A 242 -8.64 -13.59 5.83
C THR A 242 -7.23 -13.07 5.56
N ARG A 243 -6.92 -12.70 4.31
CA ARG A 243 -5.58 -12.30 3.85
C ARG A 243 -5.58 -10.87 3.36
N ALA A 244 -4.46 -10.19 3.57
CA ALA A 244 -4.26 -8.86 3.00
C ALA A 244 -4.32 -8.89 1.46
N TYR A 245 -5.01 -7.89 0.88
CA TYR A 245 -5.05 -7.74 -0.57
C TYR A 245 -3.64 -7.43 -1.10
N PHE A 246 -3.23 -8.14 -2.14
CA PHE A 246 -1.99 -7.85 -2.85
C PHE A 246 -2.11 -8.17 -4.34
N ASN A 247 -1.85 -7.17 -5.17
CA ASN A 247 -1.86 -7.29 -6.62
C ASN A 247 -0.51 -6.85 -7.19
N ASN A 248 0.24 -7.79 -7.74
CA ASN A 248 1.58 -7.58 -8.32
C ASN A 248 1.61 -7.69 -9.85
N VAL A 249 0.46 -7.61 -10.52
CA VAL A 249 0.39 -7.73 -11.99
C VAL A 249 0.72 -6.41 -12.71
N HIS A 250 0.87 -5.31 -11.97
CA HIS A 250 1.23 -4.01 -12.49
C HIS A 250 2.75 -3.83 -12.40
N ASP A 251 3.44 -3.69 -13.52
CA ASP A 251 4.88 -3.50 -13.63
C ASP A 251 5.75 -4.68 -13.16
N ASN A 252 7.07 -4.56 -13.36
CA ASN A 252 8.07 -5.40 -12.70
C ASN A 252 8.17 -4.98 -11.23
N MET A 253 7.24 -5.47 -10.40
CA MET A 253 7.13 -5.11 -9.00
C MET A 253 8.23 -5.81 -8.19
N THR A 254 9.37 -5.16 -8.15
CA THR A 254 10.49 -5.54 -7.28
C THR A 254 10.44 -4.72 -6.00
N ASP A 255 11.23 -5.11 -5.01
CA ASP A 255 11.41 -4.39 -3.74
C ASP A 255 12.31 -3.15 -3.87
N VAL A 256 12.96 -2.95 -5.02
CA VAL A 256 13.72 -1.72 -5.33
C VAL A 256 12.87 -0.82 -6.23
N TRP A 257 12.42 0.30 -5.65
CA TRP A 257 11.57 1.27 -6.31
C TRP A 257 12.41 2.47 -6.80
N ARG A 258 12.29 2.80 -8.08
CA ARG A 258 13.00 3.92 -8.69
C ARG A 258 12.01 5.02 -9.02
N PHE A 259 12.05 6.07 -8.22
CA PHE A 259 11.29 7.29 -8.40
C PHE A 259 12.19 8.48 -8.13
N ASP A 260 12.11 9.50 -8.96
CA ASP A 260 12.86 10.73 -8.73
C ASP A 260 12.33 11.47 -7.49
N ARG A 261 13.21 12.25 -6.87
CA ARG A 261 12.83 13.12 -5.76
C ARG A 261 11.91 14.23 -6.25
N VAL A 262 10.92 14.57 -5.45
CA VAL A 262 10.09 15.75 -5.70
C VAL A 262 10.96 17.00 -5.54
N GLN A 263 10.93 17.90 -6.53
CA GLN A 263 11.76 19.11 -6.58
C GLN A 263 10.91 20.36 -6.83
N GLY A 264 11.52 21.54 -6.55
CA GLY A 264 10.91 22.83 -6.87
C GLY A 264 9.54 23.07 -6.22
N GLU A 265 8.62 23.60 -6.98
CA GLU A 265 7.27 23.96 -6.53
C GLU A 265 6.41 22.75 -6.17
N GLU A 266 6.69 21.58 -6.77
CA GLU A 266 6.00 20.32 -6.47
C GLU A 266 6.18 19.87 -5.01
N ARG A 267 7.18 20.40 -4.29
CA ARG A 267 7.36 20.16 -2.86
C ARG A 267 6.26 20.76 -1.99
N HIS A 268 5.48 21.70 -2.52
CA HIS A 268 4.41 22.39 -1.79
C HIS A 268 4.85 22.94 -0.42
N GLY A 269 6.11 23.35 -0.31
CA GLY A 269 6.69 23.86 0.95
C GLY A 269 6.97 22.81 2.03
N HIS A 270 6.81 21.52 1.73
CA HIS A 270 7.19 20.43 2.63
C HIS A 270 8.67 20.03 2.45
N ALA A 271 9.35 19.66 3.54
CA ALA A 271 10.77 19.36 3.52
C ALA A 271 11.12 18.12 2.68
N THR A 272 10.32 17.06 2.78
CA THR A 272 10.60 15.72 2.21
C THR A 272 9.36 15.04 1.66
N PRO A 273 8.66 15.61 0.65
CA PRO A 273 7.45 14.97 0.12
C PRO A 273 7.80 13.69 -0.65
N LYS A 274 7.00 12.64 -0.46
CA LYS A 274 7.10 11.43 -1.28
C LYS A 274 6.50 11.68 -2.67
N PRO A 275 7.04 11.07 -3.75
CA PRO A 275 6.45 11.15 -5.10
C PRO A 275 5.03 10.56 -5.14
N VAL A 276 4.11 11.20 -5.85
CA VAL A 276 2.73 10.71 -5.99
C VAL A 276 2.70 9.36 -6.70
N ASP A 277 3.52 9.16 -7.74
CA ASP A 277 3.58 7.88 -8.46
C ASP A 277 3.99 6.70 -7.58
N MET A 278 4.81 6.95 -6.56
CA MET A 278 5.14 5.94 -5.56
C MET A 278 3.92 5.60 -4.70
N MET A 279 3.09 6.60 -4.37
CA MET A 279 1.82 6.37 -3.63
C MET A 279 0.80 5.63 -4.49
N THR A 280 0.69 5.94 -5.78
CA THR A 280 -0.19 5.18 -6.70
C THR A 280 0.23 3.71 -6.80
N ARG A 281 1.54 3.42 -6.77
CA ARG A 281 2.05 2.04 -6.69
C ARG A 281 1.57 1.34 -5.41
N VAL A 282 1.72 1.96 -4.25
CA VAL A 282 1.24 1.42 -2.96
C VAL A 282 -0.27 1.14 -3.03
N MET A 283 -1.06 2.11 -3.52
CA MET A 283 -2.51 1.97 -3.65
C MET A 283 -2.91 0.81 -4.56
N ASN A 284 -2.31 0.71 -5.74
CA ASN A 284 -2.65 -0.31 -6.72
C ASN A 284 -2.23 -1.72 -6.28
N SER A 285 -1.11 -1.84 -5.56
CA SER A 285 -0.62 -3.15 -5.10
C SER A 285 -1.34 -3.65 -3.87
N SER A 286 -1.65 -2.80 -2.91
CA SER A 286 -2.06 -3.23 -1.57
C SER A 286 -3.44 -2.78 -1.13
N LEU A 287 -4.22 -2.16 -2.04
CA LEU A 287 -5.57 -1.71 -1.73
C LEU A 287 -6.52 -2.00 -2.90
N PRO A 288 -7.65 -2.70 -2.69
CA PRO A 288 -8.65 -2.88 -3.73
C PRO A 288 -9.27 -1.54 -4.15
N ALA A 289 -9.93 -1.51 -5.30
CA ALA A 289 -10.68 -0.32 -5.75
C ALA A 289 -11.69 0.11 -4.67
N SER A 290 -11.84 1.41 -4.48
CA SER A 290 -12.66 2.01 -3.41
C SER A 290 -12.26 1.62 -1.97
N GLY A 291 -11.12 0.96 -1.78
CA GLY A 291 -10.60 0.62 -0.46
C GLY A 291 -10.12 1.84 0.31
N LEU A 292 -10.09 1.74 1.64
CA LEU A 292 -9.68 2.80 2.54
C LEU A 292 -8.22 2.63 2.98
N CYS A 293 -7.43 3.67 2.78
CA CYS A 293 -6.09 3.85 3.32
C CYS A 293 -6.14 4.79 4.53
N ALA A 294 -5.50 4.41 5.63
CA ALA A 294 -5.21 5.30 6.76
C ALA A 294 -3.77 5.84 6.63
N GLU A 295 -3.62 7.14 6.80
CA GLU A 295 -2.33 7.84 6.75
C GLU A 295 -2.13 8.66 8.03
N PRO A 296 -1.29 8.18 8.96
CA PRO A 296 -1.02 8.89 10.22
C PRO A 296 -0.26 10.22 10.06
N PHE A 297 0.46 10.42 8.95
CA PHE A 297 1.38 11.55 8.74
C PHE A 297 1.20 12.11 7.33
N GLY A 298 0.23 13.01 7.18
CA GLY A 298 -0.23 13.51 5.88
C GLY A 298 0.81 14.34 5.11
N GLY A 299 1.63 15.09 5.83
CA GLY A 299 2.70 15.93 5.27
C GLY A 299 2.19 16.85 4.17
N SER A 300 2.62 16.63 2.93
CA SER A 300 2.15 17.39 1.76
C SER A 300 0.93 16.79 1.05
N GLY A 301 0.36 15.67 1.53
CA GLY A 301 -0.81 15.02 0.95
C GLY A 301 -0.54 14.13 -0.27
N SER A 302 0.68 13.65 -0.47
CA SER A 302 1.00 12.79 -1.63
C SER A 302 0.19 11.50 -1.64
N THR A 303 -0.05 10.89 -0.47
CA THR A 303 -0.85 9.67 -0.31
C THR A 303 -2.31 9.93 -0.69
N LEU A 304 -2.88 11.05 -0.26
CA LEU A 304 -4.25 11.42 -0.58
C LEU A 304 -4.43 11.65 -2.09
N ILE A 305 -3.49 12.33 -2.75
CA ILE A 305 -3.52 12.51 -4.21
C ILE A 305 -3.37 11.18 -4.93
N GLY A 306 -2.49 10.29 -4.47
CA GLY A 306 -2.36 8.94 -5.03
C GLY A 306 -3.64 8.10 -4.88
N ALA A 307 -4.35 8.25 -3.76
CA ALA A 307 -5.66 7.62 -3.55
C ALA A 307 -6.72 8.17 -4.51
N GLU A 308 -6.85 9.50 -4.65
CA GLU A 308 -7.76 10.15 -5.60
C GLU A 308 -7.50 9.67 -7.04
N GLN A 309 -6.22 9.67 -7.49
CA GLN A 309 -5.85 9.23 -8.85
C GLN A 309 -6.22 7.77 -9.15
N THR A 310 -6.25 6.95 -8.14
CA THR A 310 -6.46 5.51 -8.29
C THR A 310 -7.85 5.03 -7.89
N GLY A 311 -8.78 5.96 -7.56
CA GLY A 311 -10.14 5.64 -7.13
C GLY A 311 -10.19 4.89 -5.79
N ARG A 312 -9.27 5.23 -4.86
CA ARG A 312 -9.22 4.76 -3.48
C ARG A 312 -9.54 5.90 -2.54
N ILE A 313 -9.81 5.58 -1.29
CA ILE A 313 -10.13 6.55 -0.26
C ILE A 313 -8.94 6.69 0.69
N CYS A 314 -8.62 7.90 1.13
CA CYS A 314 -7.56 8.17 2.11
C CYS A 314 -8.12 8.97 3.28
N TYR A 315 -7.91 8.48 4.50
CA TYR A 315 -8.14 9.21 5.74
C TYR A 315 -6.78 9.58 6.32
N SER A 316 -6.45 10.87 6.22
CA SER A 316 -5.12 11.41 6.53
C SER A 316 -5.16 12.27 7.80
N MET A 317 -4.20 12.07 8.66
CA MET A 317 -3.96 12.90 9.84
C MET A 317 -2.65 13.69 9.68
N GLU A 318 -2.69 14.94 10.07
CA GLU A 318 -1.51 15.80 10.08
C GLU A 318 -1.53 16.66 11.35
N LEU A 319 -0.40 16.72 12.03
CA LEU A 319 -0.28 17.45 13.30
C LEU A 319 -0.28 18.96 13.11
N GLN A 320 0.36 19.42 12.05
CA GLN A 320 0.57 20.85 11.80
C GLN A 320 -0.52 21.45 10.93
N GLU A 321 -1.21 22.44 11.47
CA GLU A 321 -2.31 23.19 10.82
C GLU A 321 -1.93 23.68 9.42
N LYS A 322 -0.71 24.21 9.26
CA LYS A 322 -0.21 24.70 7.97
C LYS A 322 -0.14 23.61 6.88
N TYR A 323 0.21 22.38 7.26
CA TYR A 323 0.28 21.28 6.30
C TYR A 323 -1.10 20.68 6.03
N VAL A 324 -2.01 20.69 6.98
CA VAL A 324 -3.43 20.40 6.70
C VAL A 324 -3.96 21.34 5.62
N ASP A 325 -3.69 22.65 5.73
CA ASP A 325 -4.05 23.61 4.69
C ASP A 325 -3.39 23.33 3.33
N VAL A 326 -2.15 22.85 3.33
CA VAL A 326 -1.45 22.45 2.10
C VAL A 326 -2.13 21.23 1.45
N ILE A 327 -2.45 20.19 2.22
CA ILE A 327 -3.15 18.99 1.73
C ILE A 327 -4.46 19.38 1.06
N ILE A 328 -5.28 20.21 1.74
CA ILE A 328 -6.59 20.63 1.25
C ILE A 328 -6.45 21.43 -0.06
N LYS A 329 -5.59 22.45 -0.07
CA LYS A 329 -5.35 23.27 -1.27
C LYS A 329 -4.88 22.43 -2.45
N ARG A 330 -3.96 21.50 -2.21
CA ARG A 330 -3.44 20.60 -3.23
C ARG A 330 -4.54 19.70 -3.80
N TRP A 331 -5.40 19.14 -2.93
CA TRP A 331 -6.53 18.32 -3.38
C TRP A 331 -7.56 19.14 -4.16
N GLN A 332 -7.90 20.36 -3.69
CA GLN A 332 -8.79 21.27 -4.42
C GLN A 332 -8.23 21.63 -5.80
N GLN A 333 -6.93 21.93 -5.87
CA GLN A 333 -6.25 22.25 -7.12
C GLN A 333 -6.25 21.05 -8.08
N PHE A 334 -6.02 19.85 -7.56
CA PHE A 334 -5.98 18.63 -8.36
C PHE A 334 -7.35 18.24 -8.92
N THR A 335 -8.40 18.35 -8.10
CA THR A 335 -9.75 17.86 -8.46
C THR A 335 -10.68 18.92 -9.01
N GLY A 336 -10.42 20.20 -8.77
CA GLY A 336 -11.35 21.31 -9.03
C GLY A 336 -12.52 21.37 -8.07
N LYS A 337 -12.58 20.53 -7.02
CA LYS A 337 -13.68 20.46 -6.04
C LYS A 337 -13.33 21.28 -4.79
N GLY A 338 -14.35 21.70 -4.03
CA GLY A 338 -14.18 22.35 -2.72
C GLY A 338 -14.16 21.35 -1.59
N ALA A 339 -13.21 21.49 -0.65
CA ALA A 339 -13.24 20.78 0.61
C ALA A 339 -14.19 21.47 1.60
N THR A 340 -14.91 20.71 2.43
CA THR A 340 -15.87 21.24 3.42
C THR A 340 -15.48 20.81 4.83
N LEU A 341 -15.72 21.70 5.79
CA LEU A 341 -15.49 21.38 7.20
C LEU A 341 -16.62 20.45 7.70
N GLU A 342 -16.24 19.33 8.30
CA GLU A 342 -17.20 18.41 8.89
C GLU A 342 -18.04 19.09 9.99
N ASN A 343 -19.32 18.77 10.04
CA ASN A 343 -20.32 19.32 10.97
C ASN A 343 -20.61 20.84 10.84
N ASP A 344 -19.89 21.57 10.01
CA ASP A 344 -20.11 22.99 9.75
C ASP A 344 -20.67 23.19 8.31
N GLY A 345 -20.17 22.40 7.36
CA GLY A 345 -20.57 22.44 5.95
C GLY A 345 -19.98 23.60 5.14
N ARG A 346 -19.30 24.57 5.78
CA ARG A 346 -18.59 25.64 5.06
C ARG A 346 -17.38 25.09 4.32
N THR A 347 -17.14 25.65 3.15
CA THR A 347 -15.97 25.31 2.36
C THR A 347 -14.69 25.88 2.96
N PHE A 348 -13.56 25.25 2.62
CA PHE A 348 -12.24 25.75 3.03
C PHE A 348 -12.01 27.19 2.57
N ASN A 349 -12.44 27.54 1.36
CA ASN A 349 -12.25 28.87 0.80
C ASN A 349 -13.13 29.94 1.51
N GLU A 350 -14.35 29.60 1.91
CA GLU A 350 -15.20 30.47 2.71
C GLU A 350 -14.55 30.80 4.06
N ILE A 351 -14.04 29.76 4.76
CA ILE A 351 -13.38 29.96 6.06
C ILE A 351 -12.06 30.72 5.87
N ALA A 352 -11.29 30.43 4.82
CA ALA A 352 -10.05 31.11 4.51
C ALA A 352 -10.27 32.63 4.25
N SER A 353 -11.39 32.99 3.63
CA SER A 353 -11.72 34.41 3.38
C SER A 353 -12.04 35.20 4.64
N LEU A 354 -12.33 34.52 5.75
CA LEU A 354 -12.61 35.15 7.06
C LEU A 354 -11.36 35.24 7.94
N CYS A 355 -10.27 34.57 7.55
CA CYS A 355 -9.01 34.64 8.27
C CYS A 355 -8.23 35.89 7.79
N PRO A 356 -7.72 36.73 8.70
CA PRO A 356 -7.00 37.97 8.37
C PRO A 356 -5.66 37.69 7.69
#